data_0a52ec2f09ed00181ada41483126cd88
#
_entry.id   0a52ec2f09ed00181ada41483126cd88
#
_cell.length_a   1.000
_cell.length_b   1.000
_cell.length_c   1.000
_cell.angle_alpha   90.00
_cell.angle_beta   90.00
_cell.angle_gamma   90.00
#
_symmetry.space_group_name_H-M   'P 1'
#
loop_
_entity.id
_entity.type
_entity.pdbx_description
1 polymer ?
#
loop_
_entity_poly.entity_id
_entity_poly.type
_entity_poly.pdbx_seq_one_letter_code
_entity_poly.pdbx_strand_id
1 'polypeptide(L)'
;MNGEKMRKSYRIARVGVVLVLALGFITPAQAADNPVKLVAPKEIVKPVLPFTGLAAQSFSTPATMVNLDVTPNQVVLGDAITITGKGLPGNTPVTLTWSTSDATWIADVQPNTVNYMGTSYTKFNLVIATISTDALGGFVYKTKVPSDFGGVHDIYAVNNNVALAHGGLQVARTLKISPTSGPIGTPVTITYTGLGPSLYAAGSALYYDGKYTGSMQARWTRGTATTTILATGPVGKHYIQANEAISFSYLNAMQSPVPFANSEMGTFTVTKDNGIFKPYLIYPKLMTPTVDQRTTLTSAGLDPATKAVMSLTPDRGIVGSKTTIKVSGIPTKGVHTIVWSTVTGNRVNCTTGTCWVYNPIPLGTVDITDGTVNKVVTIPDHLGGYHVIQIKLGEVVEAQQVFYVKESIEPLLDKNGKVLTLGVAKADLSGSVDAFQRGGQGIPTYTFKEGEEFTLSMKGVGWTQMDNTLAVAYDNSYVGYGCGFNSNGYLVVHLKALGGVGTHIISMRPLLYTQQPSFANTPYGMVPILTSEDDLPGLALGYQIPTVYFAIKIVK
;
A
#
# COMPACT_ATOMS: atom_id res chain seq x y z
N MET A 1 -45.38 53.70 0.34
CA MET A 1 -46.43 53.17 -0.54
C MET A 1 -46.09 51.69 -0.73
N ASN A 2 -46.57 50.85 0.10
CA ASN A 2 -47.74 49.97 0.03
C ASN A 2 -47.68 48.96 -1.11
N GLY A 3 -47.73 47.71 -0.74
CA GLY A 3 -48.10 46.56 -1.54
C GLY A 3 -47.61 45.24 -0.97
N GLU A 4 -48.11 44.82 0.05
CA GLU A 4 -48.72 43.63 0.64
C GLU A 4 -49.44 42.70 -0.35
N LYS A 5 -49.41 41.39 0.04
CA LYS A 5 -50.31 40.26 -0.33
C LYS A 5 -49.78 39.38 -1.47
N MET A 6 -49.75 38.05 -1.35
CA MET A 6 -50.76 37.12 -0.76
C MET A 6 -50.12 35.77 -0.47
N ARG A 7 -50.23 35.25 0.76
CA ARG A 7 -50.11 33.85 1.10
C ARG A 7 -51.43 33.14 0.81
N LYS A 8 -51.43 32.11 -0.04
CA LYS A 8 -52.53 31.18 -0.14
C LYS A 8 -52.18 29.89 0.62
N SER A 9 -52.85 29.67 1.73
CA SER A 9 -52.87 28.44 2.48
C SER A 9 -53.81 27.44 1.81
N TYR A 10 -53.26 26.25 1.45
CA TYR A 10 -54.11 25.08 1.15
C TYR A 10 -54.24 24.22 2.39
N ARG A 11 -55.44 24.19 2.96
CA ARG A 11 -55.85 23.19 3.94
C ARG A 11 -56.27 21.95 3.14
N ILE A 12 -55.55 20.82 3.36
CA ILE A 12 -56.00 19.51 2.92
C ILE A 12 -56.54 18.76 4.16
N ALA A 13 -57.80 18.37 4.08
CA ALA A 13 -58.50 17.59 5.09
C ALA A 13 -57.87 16.19 5.22
N ARG A 14 -57.53 15.83 6.45
CA ARG A 14 -57.09 14.46 6.80
C ARG A 14 -58.35 13.61 7.01
N VAL A 15 -58.56 12.65 6.11
CA VAL A 15 -59.43 11.50 6.38
C VAL A 15 -58.50 10.41 6.93
N GLY A 16 -58.70 10.07 8.20
CA GLY A 16 -57.96 9.00 8.85
C GLY A 16 -58.52 7.63 8.44
N VAL A 17 -57.70 6.82 7.81
CA VAL A 17 -57.88 5.37 7.77
C VAL A 17 -56.82 4.77 8.67
N VAL A 18 -57.22 4.29 9.82
CA VAL A 18 -56.35 3.52 10.72
C VAL A 18 -56.27 2.10 10.17
N LEU A 19 -55.23 1.82 9.40
CA LEU A 19 -54.87 0.45 9.04
C LEU A 19 -53.86 -0.03 10.08
N VAL A 20 -54.28 -0.85 11.03
CA VAL A 20 -53.41 -1.56 11.96
C VAL A 20 -52.69 -2.66 11.19
N LEU A 21 -51.55 -2.34 10.59
CA LEU A 21 -50.58 -3.32 10.13
C LEU A 21 -49.75 -3.73 11.36
N ALA A 22 -49.98 -4.96 11.83
CA ALA A 22 -49.07 -5.64 12.73
C ALA A 22 -47.75 -5.88 11.97
N LEU A 23 -46.89 -4.87 11.96
CA LEU A 23 -45.47 -5.02 11.61
C LEU A 23 -44.83 -5.80 12.77
N GLY A 24 -44.73 -7.12 12.59
CA GLY A 24 -43.79 -7.88 13.36
C GLY A 24 -42.42 -7.24 13.18
N PHE A 25 -41.90 -6.61 14.23
CA PHE A 25 -40.51 -6.22 14.30
C PHE A 25 -39.68 -7.50 14.20
N ILE A 26 -39.25 -7.83 12.98
CA ILE A 26 -38.08 -8.68 12.79
C ILE A 26 -36.93 -7.83 13.31
N THR A 27 -36.61 -7.97 14.58
CA THR A 27 -35.33 -7.54 15.10
C THR A 27 -34.29 -8.19 14.20
N PRO A 28 -33.40 -7.43 13.52
CA PRO A 28 -32.30 -8.06 12.85
C PRO A 28 -31.61 -8.92 13.93
N ALA A 29 -31.53 -10.23 13.67
CA ALA A 29 -30.74 -11.11 14.51
C ALA A 29 -29.37 -10.44 14.62
N GLN A 30 -29.05 -9.91 15.80
CA GLN A 30 -27.68 -9.57 16.13
C GLN A 30 -26.92 -10.86 15.86
N ALA A 31 -26.04 -10.82 14.84
CA ALA A 31 -25.10 -11.89 14.63
C ALA A 31 -24.48 -12.14 16.00
N ALA A 32 -24.65 -13.35 16.53
CA ALA A 32 -24.06 -13.72 17.79
C ALA A 32 -22.59 -13.33 17.68
N ASP A 33 -22.16 -12.43 18.57
CA ASP A 33 -20.76 -12.05 18.66
C ASP A 33 -19.98 -13.35 18.88
N ASN A 34 -19.44 -13.87 17.79
CA ASN A 34 -18.48 -14.94 17.89
C ASN A 34 -17.32 -14.34 18.70
N PRO A 35 -17.02 -14.81 19.90
CA PRO A 35 -15.99 -14.21 20.73
C PRO A 35 -14.61 -14.52 20.13
N VAL A 36 -14.34 -13.98 18.97
CA VAL A 36 -13.00 -13.96 18.41
C VAL A 36 -12.19 -13.09 19.37
N LYS A 37 -11.28 -13.72 20.09
CA LYS A 37 -10.39 -13.01 21.01
C LYS A 37 -9.62 -11.96 20.20
N LEU A 38 -9.95 -10.70 20.40
CA LEU A 38 -9.26 -9.59 19.79
C LEU A 38 -7.78 -9.67 20.18
N VAL A 39 -6.91 -9.59 19.20
CA VAL A 39 -5.46 -9.53 19.41
C VAL A 39 -5.10 -8.07 19.59
N ALA A 40 -4.30 -7.74 20.61
CA ALA A 40 -3.81 -6.38 20.78
C ALA A 40 -3.05 -5.90 19.54
N PRO A 41 -3.10 -4.60 19.19
CA PRO A 41 -2.32 -4.04 18.10
C PRO A 41 -0.88 -4.51 18.18
N LYS A 42 -0.36 -5.06 17.10
CA LYS A 42 1.01 -5.54 17.02
C LYS A 42 1.80 -4.68 16.05
N GLU A 43 3.02 -4.43 16.46
CA GLU A 43 4.03 -3.95 15.53
C GLU A 43 4.18 -4.97 14.41
N ILE A 44 4.04 -4.54 13.16
CA ILE A 44 4.31 -5.40 12.01
C ILE A 44 5.81 -5.58 11.98
N VAL A 45 6.25 -6.78 12.36
CA VAL A 45 7.66 -7.13 12.25
C VAL A 45 8.01 -7.07 10.76
N LYS A 46 8.86 -6.13 10.38
CA LYS A 46 9.33 -6.00 9.01
C LYS A 46 9.96 -7.33 8.55
N PRO A 47 9.82 -7.66 7.27
CA PRO A 47 10.66 -8.70 6.70
C PRO A 47 12.11 -8.33 6.96
N VAL A 48 12.91 -9.29 7.39
CA VAL A 48 14.34 -9.08 7.60
C VAL A 48 14.96 -8.78 6.25
N LEU A 49 14.99 -7.50 5.87
CA LEU A 49 15.84 -7.05 4.78
C LEU A 49 17.27 -7.17 5.30
N PRO A 50 18.19 -7.78 4.55
CA PRO A 50 19.55 -7.95 4.99
C PRO A 50 20.17 -6.56 5.22
N PHE A 51 20.18 -6.16 6.46
CA PHE A 51 20.89 -4.98 6.86
C PHE A 51 22.36 -5.37 7.06
N THR A 52 23.23 -4.76 6.35
CA THR A 52 24.71 -4.78 6.33
C THR A 52 25.48 -5.87 7.12
N GLY A 53 24.79 -6.76 7.84
CA GLY A 53 25.42 -7.78 8.71
C GLY A 53 26.13 -7.22 9.95
N LEU A 54 25.99 -5.91 10.22
CA LEU A 54 26.64 -5.25 11.34
C LEU A 54 25.87 -5.52 12.63
N ALA A 55 26.60 -5.81 13.70
CA ALA A 55 26.02 -6.03 15.02
C ALA A 55 25.55 -4.71 15.65
N ALA A 56 24.43 -4.76 16.38
CA ALA A 56 24.02 -3.63 17.20
C ALA A 56 24.81 -3.60 18.52
N GLN A 57 25.13 -2.40 19.02
CA GLN A 57 25.78 -2.19 20.30
C GLN A 57 25.07 -1.11 21.10
N SER A 58 24.82 -1.38 22.38
CA SER A 58 24.32 -0.41 23.35
C SER A 58 25.48 0.08 24.22
N PHE A 59 25.46 1.36 24.54
CA PHE A 59 26.46 1.99 25.41
C PHE A 59 25.91 3.23 26.08
N SER A 60 26.58 3.70 27.13
CA SER A 60 26.28 4.97 27.78
C SER A 60 27.03 6.13 27.14
N THR A 61 26.42 7.30 27.10
CA THR A 61 27.00 8.54 26.58
C THR A 61 27.23 9.50 27.75
N PRO A 62 28.47 9.71 28.20
CA PRO A 62 28.79 10.70 29.26
C PRO A 62 28.59 12.14 28.73
N ALA A 63 28.44 13.09 29.66
CA ALA A 63 28.22 14.50 29.34
C ALA A 63 29.40 15.15 28.58
N THR A 64 30.60 14.61 28.75
CA THR A 64 31.81 15.08 28.07
C THR A 64 32.47 13.93 27.33
N MET A 65 32.74 14.16 26.05
CA MET A 65 33.44 13.23 25.15
C MET A 65 34.47 13.98 24.32
N VAL A 66 35.47 13.28 23.88
CA VAL A 66 36.45 13.80 22.92
C VAL A 66 35.79 13.94 21.54
N ASN A 67 36.19 14.93 20.75
CA ASN A 67 35.72 15.06 19.37
C ASN A 67 36.37 14.05 18.44
N LEU A 68 35.56 13.42 17.59
CA LEU A 68 36.02 12.73 16.38
C LEU A 68 35.92 13.68 15.19
N ASP A 69 36.95 13.72 14.38
CA ASP A 69 36.94 14.40 13.09
C ASP A 69 36.51 13.40 12.00
N VAL A 70 35.43 13.75 11.29
CA VAL A 70 34.89 12.92 10.20
C VAL A 70 34.94 13.71 8.90
N THR A 71 35.76 13.25 7.96
CA THR A 71 36.01 13.98 6.72
C THR A 71 35.80 13.10 5.48
N PRO A 72 35.02 13.57 4.49
CA PRO A 72 34.12 14.74 4.51
C PRO A 72 32.94 14.56 5.46
N ASN A 73 32.36 15.67 5.94
CA ASN A 73 31.21 15.64 6.85
C ASN A 73 29.83 15.84 6.15
N GLN A 74 29.86 16.09 4.84
CA GLN A 74 28.69 16.02 3.95
C GLN A 74 28.98 15.02 2.84
N VAL A 75 28.16 14.00 2.73
CA VAL A 75 28.40 12.82 1.91
C VAL A 75 27.10 12.27 1.33
N VAL A 76 27.20 11.33 0.40
CA VAL A 76 26.09 10.49 -0.03
C VAL A 76 26.34 9.03 0.34
N LEU A 77 25.34 8.18 0.24
CA LEU A 77 25.49 6.74 0.54
C LEU A 77 26.61 6.11 -0.30
N GLY A 78 27.50 5.37 0.35
CA GLY A 78 28.61 4.68 -0.29
C GLY A 78 29.89 5.51 -0.47
N ASP A 79 29.87 6.81 -0.17
CA ASP A 79 31.07 7.65 -0.21
C ASP A 79 32.14 7.17 0.78
N ALA A 80 33.39 7.41 0.43
CA ALA A 80 34.49 7.15 1.32
C ALA A 80 34.61 8.26 2.39
N ILE A 81 34.79 7.86 3.64
CA ILE A 81 34.98 8.76 4.77
C ILE A 81 36.23 8.35 5.57
N THR A 82 36.83 9.33 6.23
CA THR A 82 37.94 9.12 7.17
C THR A 82 37.49 9.61 8.55
N ILE A 83 37.59 8.74 9.54
CA ILE A 83 37.31 9.02 10.95
C ILE A 83 38.64 9.12 11.68
N THR A 84 38.91 10.27 12.31
CA THR A 84 40.13 10.53 13.05
C THR A 84 39.81 10.83 14.51
N GLY A 85 40.43 10.11 15.42
CA GLY A 85 40.38 10.36 16.86
C GLY A 85 41.72 10.83 17.41
N LYS A 86 41.67 11.70 18.41
CA LYS A 86 42.85 12.17 19.17
C LYS A 86 42.48 12.40 20.63
N GLY A 87 43.44 12.21 21.55
CA GLY A 87 43.19 12.47 22.97
C GLY A 87 42.37 11.39 23.69
N LEU A 88 42.27 10.20 23.10
CA LEU A 88 41.72 9.00 23.73
C LEU A 88 42.79 8.32 24.62
N PRO A 89 42.42 7.38 25.48
CA PRO A 89 43.42 6.55 26.17
C PRO A 89 44.33 5.82 25.15
N GLY A 90 45.62 5.81 25.42
CA GLY A 90 46.61 5.14 24.55
C GLY A 90 46.51 3.62 24.60
N ASN A 91 46.84 2.96 23.48
CA ASN A 91 46.84 1.49 23.32
C ASN A 91 45.52 0.84 23.74
N THR A 92 44.39 1.51 23.50
CA THR A 92 43.06 1.10 23.97
C THR A 92 42.23 0.61 22.79
N PRO A 93 41.59 -0.59 22.88
CA PRO A 93 40.63 -1.02 21.87
C PRO A 93 39.38 -0.15 21.93
N VAL A 94 38.93 0.36 20.79
CA VAL A 94 37.70 1.13 20.65
C VAL A 94 36.85 0.57 19.54
N THR A 95 35.55 0.49 19.78
CA THR A 95 34.56 0.12 18.78
C THR A 95 33.97 1.38 18.18
N LEU A 96 34.10 1.56 16.87
CA LEU A 96 33.44 2.62 16.14
C LEU A 96 32.02 2.22 15.81
N THR A 97 31.07 3.09 16.12
CA THR A 97 29.64 2.82 15.90
C THR A 97 29.00 3.90 15.05
N TRP A 98 27.95 3.52 14.34
CA TRP A 98 27.12 4.35 13.48
C TRP A 98 25.71 4.43 14.06
N SER A 99 25.24 5.60 14.45
CA SER A 99 23.89 5.80 14.96
C SER A 99 22.86 5.77 13.83
N THR A 100 21.79 5.01 14.03
CA THR A 100 20.71 4.89 13.07
C THR A 100 19.37 4.61 13.76
N SER A 101 18.36 4.27 12.98
CA SER A 101 17.05 3.88 13.50
C SER A 101 16.56 2.62 12.80
N ASP A 102 15.75 1.87 13.50
CA ASP A 102 14.88 0.87 12.92
C ASP A 102 13.50 1.47 12.72
N ALA A 103 12.93 1.31 11.52
CA ALA A 103 11.64 1.87 11.16
C ALA A 103 10.69 0.76 10.74
N THR A 104 9.45 0.82 11.21
CA THR A 104 8.43 -0.16 10.84
C THR A 104 7.04 0.47 10.80
N TRP A 105 6.10 -0.24 10.16
CA TRP A 105 4.70 0.08 10.15
C TRP A 105 4.01 -0.57 11.37
N ILE A 106 2.96 0.07 11.86
CA ILE A 106 2.11 -0.45 12.91
C ILE A 106 0.72 -0.69 12.35
N ALA A 107 0.20 -1.89 12.52
CA ALA A 107 -1.17 -2.22 12.14
C ALA A 107 -1.87 -3.03 13.23
N ASP A 108 -3.17 -2.80 13.34
CA ASP A 108 -4.09 -3.64 14.10
C ASP A 108 -4.66 -4.69 13.15
N VAL A 109 -4.33 -5.95 13.40
CA VAL A 109 -4.76 -7.08 12.57
C VAL A 109 -5.72 -7.94 13.36
N GLN A 110 -6.99 -7.88 12.98
CA GLN A 110 -8.07 -8.65 13.54
C GLN A 110 -8.66 -9.58 12.45
N PRO A 111 -9.40 -10.64 12.80
CA PRO A 111 -9.99 -11.52 11.80
C PRO A 111 -10.88 -10.81 10.79
N ASN A 112 -11.53 -9.75 11.21
CA ASN A 112 -12.56 -9.04 10.45
C ASN A 112 -12.18 -7.60 10.08
N THR A 113 -10.99 -7.14 10.42
CA THR A 113 -10.50 -5.81 10.05
C THR A 113 -8.98 -5.73 10.11
N VAL A 114 -8.40 -4.90 9.27
CA VAL A 114 -6.99 -4.55 9.30
C VAL A 114 -6.87 -3.04 9.20
N ASN A 115 -6.34 -2.44 10.25
CA ASN A 115 -6.20 -0.99 10.37
C ASN A 115 -4.74 -0.58 10.43
N TYR A 116 -4.37 0.39 9.62
CA TYR A 116 -3.09 1.06 9.72
C TYR A 116 -3.10 2.05 10.89
N MET A 117 -2.20 1.86 11.84
CA MET A 117 -2.13 2.64 13.08
C MET A 117 -0.99 3.65 13.10
N GLY A 118 -0.06 3.58 12.15
CA GLY A 118 1.07 4.50 12.08
C GLY A 118 2.41 3.82 11.84
N THR A 119 3.47 4.46 12.28
CA THR A 119 4.86 4.00 12.14
C THR A 119 5.61 4.17 13.44
N SER A 120 6.63 3.34 13.67
CA SER A 120 7.58 3.52 14.77
C SER A 120 9.01 3.65 14.25
N TYR A 121 9.84 4.30 15.06
CA TYR A 121 11.27 4.51 14.80
C TYR A 121 12.03 4.28 16.09
N THR A 122 12.85 3.24 16.12
CA THR A 122 13.65 2.89 17.30
C THR A 122 15.12 3.16 17.01
N LYS A 123 15.73 4.07 17.75
CA LYS A 123 17.16 4.39 17.61
C LYS A 123 18.05 3.27 18.11
N PHE A 124 19.12 3.01 17.41
CA PHE A 124 20.17 2.08 17.82
C PHE A 124 21.51 2.42 17.15
N ASN A 125 22.59 1.75 17.54
CA ASN A 125 23.91 1.96 17.01
C ASN A 125 24.44 0.65 16.41
N LEU A 126 25.09 0.76 15.26
CA LEU A 126 25.72 -0.35 14.54
C LEU A 126 27.23 -0.30 14.73
N VAL A 127 27.85 -1.44 14.91
CA VAL A 127 29.32 -1.55 14.94
C VAL A 127 29.87 -1.43 13.53
N ILE A 128 30.67 -0.40 13.26
CA ILE A 128 31.38 -0.23 11.98
C ILE A 128 32.70 -1.02 11.99
N ALA A 129 33.46 -0.89 13.07
CA ALA A 129 34.76 -1.54 13.23
C ALA A 129 35.18 -1.58 14.70
N THR A 130 36.12 -2.46 15.02
CA THR A 130 36.91 -2.41 16.27
C THR A 130 38.36 -2.18 15.90
N ILE A 131 38.95 -1.15 16.47
CA ILE A 131 40.34 -0.69 16.23
C ILE A 131 41.04 -0.44 17.55
N SER A 132 42.35 -0.25 17.52
CA SER A 132 43.10 0.19 18.70
C SER A 132 43.68 1.60 18.47
N THR A 133 43.68 2.41 19.51
CA THR A 133 44.39 3.69 19.51
C THR A 133 45.89 3.43 19.55
N ASP A 134 46.68 4.37 19.05
CA ASP A 134 48.14 4.39 19.21
C ASP A 134 48.54 4.75 20.66
N ALA A 135 49.83 4.77 20.96
CA ALA A 135 50.35 5.09 22.30
C ALA A 135 49.99 6.52 22.77
N LEU A 136 49.68 7.43 21.85
CA LEU A 136 49.26 8.81 22.12
C LEU A 136 47.76 8.99 22.15
N GLY A 137 46.99 7.91 22.02
CA GLY A 137 45.52 7.93 22.01
C GLY A 137 44.94 8.42 20.70
N GLY A 138 45.64 8.28 19.59
CA GLY A 138 45.22 8.64 18.25
C GLY A 138 44.77 7.41 17.42
N PHE A 139 43.95 7.65 16.40
CA PHE A 139 43.70 6.69 15.33
C PHE A 139 43.22 7.39 14.05
N VAL A 140 43.37 6.70 12.93
CA VAL A 140 42.78 7.07 11.63
C VAL A 140 42.14 5.82 11.05
N TYR A 141 40.83 5.90 10.76
CA TYR A 141 40.07 4.79 10.17
C TYR A 141 39.35 5.25 8.90
N LYS A 142 39.54 4.52 7.82
CA LYS A 142 38.91 4.79 6.53
C LYS A 142 37.83 3.75 6.26
N THR A 143 36.64 4.19 5.88
CA THR A 143 35.49 3.32 5.56
C THR A 143 34.61 3.98 4.51
N LYS A 144 33.46 3.35 4.21
CA LYS A 144 32.41 3.91 3.38
C LYS A 144 31.17 4.16 4.22
N VAL A 145 30.41 5.17 3.83
CA VAL A 145 29.08 5.44 4.38
C VAL A 145 28.20 4.21 4.16
N PRO A 146 27.60 3.64 5.21
CA PRO A 146 26.72 2.48 5.09
C PRO A 146 25.50 2.78 4.21
N SER A 147 24.94 1.73 3.59
CA SER A 147 23.63 1.82 2.94
C SER A 147 22.55 1.86 4.02
N ASP A 148 22.09 3.05 4.38
CA ASP A 148 21.22 3.33 5.51
C ASP A 148 20.36 4.56 5.24
N PHE A 149 19.58 5.02 6.23
CA PHE A 149 18.90 6.31 6.20
C PHE A 149 19.86 7.45 5.91
N GLY A 150 19.33 8.55 5.42
CA GLY A 150 20.04 9.81 5.30
C GLY A 150 19.86 10.70 6.53
N GLY A 151 20.34 11.94 6.40
CA GLY A 151 20.32 12.91 7.48
C GLY A 151 21.60 12.87 8.32
N VAL A 152 21.50 13.32 9.56
CA VAL A 152 22.65 13.38 10.48
C VAL A 152 22.84 12.03 11.17
N HIS A 153 24.06 11.52 11.10
CA HIS A 153 24.49 10.32 11.80
C HIS A 153 25.61 10.63 12.77
N ASP A 154 25.40 10.20 14.01
CA ASP A 154 26.43 10.25 15.03
C ASP A 154 27.38 9.05 14.89
N ILE A 155 28.67 9.29 15.11
CA ILE A 155 29.70 8.27 15.17
C ILE A 155 30.34 8.34 16.54
N TYR A 156 30.39 7.20 17.22
CA TYR A 156 31.02 7.10 18.54
C TYR A 156 32.20 6.15 18.51
N ALA A 157 33.22 6.47 19.31
CA ALA A 157 34.26 5.53 19.68
C ALA A 157 33.96 5.03 21.10
N VAL A 158 33.69 3.74 21.23
CA VAL A 158 33.16 3.11 22.45
C VAL A 158 34.19 2.13 23.01
N ASN A 159 34.41 2.18 24.32
CA ASN A 159 35.20 1.20 25.05
C ASN A 159 34.41 0.78 26.29
N ASN A 160 34.38 -0.52 26.61
CA ASN A 160 33.67 -1.07 27.78
C ASN A 160 32.24 -0.54 27.93
N ASN A 161 31.49 -0.44 26.80
CA ASN A 161 30.12 0.08 26.74
C ASN A 161 29.97 1.55 27.22
N VAL A 162 31.03 2.34 27.12
CA VAL A 162 31.02 3.79 27.38
C VAL A 162 31.56 4.51 26.15
N ALA A 163 30.88 5.51 25.66
CA ALA A 163 31.34 6.37 24.58
C ALA A 163 32.46 7.28 25.09
N LEU A 164 33.66 7.19 24.50
CA LEU A 164 34.81 8.02 24.82
C LEU A 164 34.91 9.24 23.91
N ALA A 165 34.47 9.09 22.66
CA ALA A 165 34.55 10.17 21.68
C ALA A 165 33.30 10.15 20.78
N HIS A 166 32.95 11.32 20.23
CA HIS A 166 31.80 11.57 19.40
C HIS A 166 32.14 12.48 18.23
N GLY A 167 31.62 12.18 17.09
CA GLY A 167 31.63 12.98 15.87
C GLY A 167 30.38 12.68 15.04
N GLY A 168 30.28 13.25 13.86
CA GLY A 168 29.13 12.99 12.99
C GLY A 168 29.32 13.51 11.59
N LEU A 169 28.39 13.14 10.74
CA LEU A 169 28.31 13.59 9.35
C LEU A 169 26.86 13.68 8.90
N GLN A 170 26.64 14.36 7.79
CA GLN A 170 25.33 14.45 7.13
C GLN A 170 25.36 13.66 5.83
N VAL A 171 24.45 12.70 5.71
CA VAL A 171 24.18 11.98 4.46
C VAL A 171 23.12 12.73 3.67
N ALA A 172 23.53 13.24 2.50
CA ALA A 172 22.66 13.97 1.59
C ALA A 172 21.83 13.02 0.72
N ARG A 173 20.77 13.56 0.15
CA ARG A 173 19.87 12.85 -0.77
C ARG A 173 20.44 12.80 -2.17
N THR A 174 20.05 11.76 -2.94
CA THR A 174 20.34 11.69 -4.37
C THR A 174 19.17 11.11 -5.14
N LEU A 175 18.90 11.66 -6.32
CA LEU A 175 17.86 11.21 -7.23
C LEU A 175 18.49 10.60 -8.49
N LYS A 176 18.13 9.35 -8.80
CA LYS A 176 18.53 8.66 -10.03
C LYS A 176 17.30 8.27 -10.83
N ILE A 177 17.35 8.55 -12.13
CA ILE A 177 16.28 8.23 -13.09
C ILE A 177 16.88 7.33 -14.18
N SER A 178 16.24 6.23 -14.49
CA SER A 178 16.71 5.29 -15.51
C SER A 178 15.54 4.55 -16.17
N PRO A 179 15.49 4.49 -17.52
CA PRO A 179 16.31 5.26 -18.47
C PRO A 179 15.99 6.75 -18.44
N THR A 180 16.78 7.58 -19.12
CA THR A 180 16.57 9.04 -19.23
C THR A 180 15.83 9.44 -20.50
N SER A 181 15.52 8.49 -21.40
CA SER A 181 14.73 8.73 -22.60
C SER A 181 14.07 7.46 -23.10
N GLY A 182 13.01 7.62 -23.89
CA GLY A 182 12.26 6.54 -24.52
C GLY A 182 10.93 7.01 -25.08
N PRO A 183 10.18 6.15 -25.77
CA PRO A 183 8.83 6.46 -26.23
C PRO A 183 7.84 6.56 -25.04
N ILE A 184 6.63 7.06 -25.31
CA ILE A 184 5.51 6.98 -24.35
C ILE A 184 5.32 5.54 -23.88
N GLY A 185 5.05 5.34 -22.59
CA GLY A 185 4.91 4.02 -21.97
C GLY A 185 6.23 3.36 -21.56
N THR A 186 7.38 4.02 -21.77
CA THR A 186 8.66 3.51 -21.24
C THR A 186 8.61 3.45 -19.73
N PRO A 187 8.90 2.29 -19.11
CA PRO A 187 9.06 2.22 -17.65
C PRO A 187 10.27 3.04 -17.20
N VAL A 188 10.04 4.01 -16.33
CA VAL A 188 11.05 4.89 -15.77
C VAL A 188 11.21 4.56 -14.30
N THR A 189 12.33 3.96 -13.94
CA THR A 189 12.67 3.68 -12.55
C THR A 189 13.30 4.92 -11.92
N ILE A 190 12.75 5.31 -10.79
CA ILE A 190 13.16 6.45 -9.98
C ILE A 190 13.68 5.88 -8.66
N THR A 191 14.94 6.11 -8.35
CA THR A 191 15.56 5.73 -7.08
C THR A 191 15.97 6.99 -6.35
N TYR A 192 15.44 7.18 -5.16
CA TYR A 192 15.73 8.31 -4.29
C TYR A 192 16.32 7.80 -2.99
N THR A 193 17.55 8.21 -2.69
CA THR A 193 18.29 7.74 -1.53
C THR A 193 18.55 8.86 -0.53
N GLY A 194 18.93 8.50 0.69
CA GLY A 194 19.22 9.48 1.73
C GLY A 194 17.97 10.05 2.42
N LEU A 195 16.83 9.36 2.33
CA LEU A 195 15.67 9.67 3.15
C LEU A 195 15.94 9.37 4.62
N GLY A 196 15.49 10.27 5.52
CA GLY A 196 15.83 10.21 6.93
C GLY A 196 14.93 9.27 7.78
N PRO A 197 15.34 9.00 9.04
CA PRO A 197 14.69 8.03 9.93
C PRO A 197 13.58 8.67 10.78
N SER A 198 12.66 9.40 10.19
CA SER A 198 11.52 9.96 10.92
C SER A 198 10.26 9.96 10.07
N LEU A 199 9.11 10.20 10.69
CA LEU A 199 7.82 10.22 9.99
C LEU A 199 7.84 11.13 8.76
N TYR A 200 8.40 12.33 8.89
CA TYR A 200 8.46 13.32 7.81
C TYR A 200 9.64 13.10 6.86
N ALA A 201 10.77 12.65 7.37
CA ALA A 201 12.00 12.49 6.59
C ALA A 201 12.07 11.18 5.80
N ALA A 202 11.31 10.13 6.19
CA ALA A 202 11.28 8.84 5.50
C ALA A 202 10.33 8.80 4.30
N GLY A 203 9.77 9.93 3.90
CA GLY A 203 8.90 10.06 2.74
C GLY A 203 9.35 11.17 1.79
N SER A 204 8.94 11.06 0.55
CA SER A 204 9.17 12.07 -0.48
C SER A 204 7.94 12.20 -1.37
N ALA A 205 7.52 13.43 -1.65
CA ALA A 205 6.51 13.70 -2.66
C ALA A 205 7.16 13.71 -4.05
N LEU A 206 6.68 12.85 -4.95
CA LEU A 206 7.11 12.80 -6.34
C LEU A 206 6.19 13.66 -7.21
N TYR A 207 6.81 14.44 -8.09
CA TYR A 207 6.13 15.26 -9.09
C TYR A 207 6.62 14.91 -10.49
N TYR A 208 5.70 14.92 -11.43
CA TYR A 208 5.96 14.81 -12.85
C TYR A 208 5.43 16.08 -13.54
N ASP A 209 6.31 16.85 -14.19
CA ASP A 209 5.98 18.16 -14.79
C ASP A 209 5.25 19.10 -13.82
N GLY A 210 5.71 19.17 -12.57
CA GLY A 210 5.14 20.00 -11.53
C GLY A 210 3.79 19.54 -10.98
N LYS A 211 3.29 18.36 -11.39
CA LYS A 211 2.05 17.77 -10.88
C LYS A 211 2.35 16.65 -9.91
N TYR A 212 1.67 16.62 -8.78
CA TYR A 212 1.84 15.60 -7.77
C TYR A 212 1.44 14.23 -8.30
N THR A 213 2.37 13.28 -8.23
CA THR A 213 2.18 11.90 -8.68
C THR A 213 1.81 10.97 -7.51
N GLY A 214 2.51 11.12 -6.39
CA GLY A 214 2.32 10.32 -5.20
C GLY A 214 3.50 10.40 -4.25
N SER A 215 3.51 9.57 -3.24
CA SER A 215 4.53 9.53 -2.20
C SER A 215 5.43 8.29 -2.34
N MET A 216 6.72 8.50 -2.29
CA MET A 216 7.73 7.45 -2.11
C MET A 216 8.04 7.32 -0.63
N GLN A 217 8.11 6.10 -0.13
CA GLN A 217 8.37 5.78 1.27
C GLN A 217 9.61 4.90 1.37
N ALA A 218 10.35 5.02 2.46
CA ALA A 218 11.61 4.29 2.64
C ALA A 218 11.89 3.93 4.10
N ARG A 219 10.92 3.27 4.74
CA ARG A 219 11.04 2.83 6.14
C ARG A 219 11.79 1.53 6.24
N TRP A 220 11.25 0.47 5.65
CA TRP A 220 11.88 -0.85 5.64
C TRP A 220 13.15 -0.89 4.78
N THR A 221 13.14 -0.11 3.70
CA THR A 221 14.28 0.03 2.79
C THR A 221 15.36 0.98 3.31
N ARG A 222 15.19 1.51 4.53
CA ARG A 222 16.20 2.31 5.25
C ARG A 222 16.73 3.49 4.43
N GLY A 223 15.83 4.36 4.01
CA GLY A 223 16.18 5.59 3.32
C GLY A 223 16.36 5.48 1.81
N THR A 224 16.15 4.30 1.22
CA THR A 224 16.16 4.13 -0.25
C THR A 224 14.76 3.84 -0.77
N ALA A 225 14.15 4.78 -1.46
CA ALA A 225 12.85 4.64 -2.09
C ALA A 225 13.02 4.37 -3.60
N THR A 226 12.40 3.30 -4.09
CA THR A 226 12.41 2.97 -5.52
C THR A 226 10.97 2.84 -6.02
N THR A 227 10.68 3.48 -7.14
CA THR A 227 9.38 3.33 -7.83
C THR A 227 9.57 3.31 -9.33
N THR A 228 8.56 2.78 -10.03
CA THR A 228 8.49 2.83 -11.49
C THR A 228 7.20 3.52 -11.90
N ILE A 229 7.33 4.50 -12.80
CA ILE A 229 6.22 5.15 -13.49
C ILE A 229 6.37 4.93 -14.99
N LEU A 230 5.28 5.09 -15.74
CA LEU A 230 5.39 5.07 -17.21
C LEU A 230 5.58 6.50 -17.73
N ALA A 231 6.51 6.66 -18.66
CA ALA A 231 6.72 7.93 -19.35
C ALA A 231 5.46 8.33 -20.13
N THR A 232 5.02 9.55 -19.98
CA THR A 232 3.80 10.08 -20.59
C THR A 232 3.97 11.55 -20.96
N GLY A 233 2.99 12.12 -21.66
CA GLY A 233 3.00 13.50 -22.10
C GLY A 233 3.52 13.69 -23.53
N PRO A 234 3.58 14.91 -24.05
CA PRO A 234 4.03 15.21 -25.41
C PRO A 234 5.50 14.83 -25.64
N VAL A 235 5.87 14.64 -26.90
CA VAL A 235 7.27 14.45 -27.27
C VAL A 235 8.11 15.64 -26.81
N GLY A 236 9.18 15.36 -26.06
CA GLY A 236 10.01 16.40 -25.47
C GLY A 236 10.54 16.04 -24.10
N LYS A 237 11.08 17.05 -23.40
CA LYS A 237 11.67 16.91 -22.09
C LYS A 237 10.59 17.05 -21.00
N HIS A 238 10.60 16.10 -20.06
CA HIS A 238 9.75 16.07 -18.86
C HIS A 238 10.62 16.14 -17.62
N TYR A 239 10.09 16.73 -16.56
CA TYR A 239 10.78 16.95 -15.30
C TYR A 239 10.21 16.04 -14.21
N ILE A 240 11.10 15.34 -13.51
CA ILE A 240 10.77 14.48 -12.39
C ILE A 240 11.43 15.07 -11.17
N GLN A 241 10.63 15.43 -10.16
CA GLN A 241 11.09 16.13 -8.98
C GLN A 241 10.69 15.36 -7.72
N ALA A 242 11.62 15.18 -6.79
CA ALA A 242 11.41 14.59 -5.48
C ALA A 242 11.55 15.66 -4.40
N ASN A 243 10.47 15.94 -3.67
CA ASN A 243 10.44 16.93 -2.61
C ASN A 243 10.36 16.25 -1.24
N GLU A 244 10.92 16.87 -0.23
CA GLU A 244 10.77 16.41 1.15
C GLU A 244 9.33 16.64 1.63
N ALA A 245 8.55 15.58 1.71
CA ALA A 245 7.17 15.57 2.20
C ALA A 245 6.65 14.15 2.33
N ILE A 246 5.72 13.90 3.24
CA ILE A 246 5.01 12.61 3.35
C ILE A 246 3.85 12.47 2.37
N SER A 247 3.35 13.59 1.84
CA SER A 247 2.32 13.67 0.82
C SER A 247 2.72 14.78 -0.17
N PHE A 248 1.83 15.70 -0.53
CA PHE A 248 2.23 16.86 -1.34
C PHE A 248 2.96 17.90 -0.50
N SER A 249 3.80 18.69 -1.18
CA SER A 249 4.63 19.70 -0.54
C SER A 249 3.80 20.85 0.03
N TYR A 250 4.17 21.30 1.21
CA TYR A 250 3.68 22.55 1.78
C TYR A 250 4.47 23.71 1.18
N LEU A 251 3.78 24.60 0.45
CA LEU A 251 4.43 25.61 -0.38
C LEU A 251 4.68 26.96 0.31
N ASN A 252 4.11 27.21 1.50
CA ASN A 252 4.36 28.45 2.22
C ASN A 252 5.75 28.44 2.86
N ALA A 253 6.73 29.03 2.17
CA ALA A 253 8.12 29.06 2.61
C ALA A 253 8.33 29.81 3.94
N MET A 254 7.42 30.65 4.35
CA MET A 254 7.50 31.39 5.63
C MET A 254 7.17 30.50 6.85
N GLN A 255 6.46 29.41 6.61
CA GLN A 255 6.05 28.46 7.68
C GLN A 255 6.57 27.04 7.46
N SER A 256 7.19 26.78 6.32
CA SER A 256 7.73 25.44 6.05
C SER A 256 9.01 25.20 6.84
N PRO A 257 9.09 24.11 7.61
CA PRO A 257 10.33 23.72 8.27
C PRO A 257 11.38 23.22 7.25
N VAL A 258 10.93 22.91 6.01
CA VAL A 258 11.76 22.38 4.95
C VAL A 258 11.73 23.35 3.77
N PRO A 259 12.83 24.01 3.45
CA PRO A 259 12.90 24.89 2.28
C PRO A 259 12.60 24.14 0.99
N PHE A 260 11.74 24.68 0.13
CA PHE A 260 11.41 24.12 -1.18
C PHE A 260 12.66 23.92 -2.07
N ALA A 261 13.72 24.68 -1.82
CA ALA A 261 14.99 24.59 -2.53
C ALA A 261 15.75 23.27 -2.36
N ASN A 262 15.34 22.42 -1.41
CA ASN A 262 15.98 21.12 -1.17
C ASN A 262 15.37 19.99 -2.01
N SER A 263 14.69 20.32 -3.09
CA SER A 263 14.15 19.30 -4.00
C SER A 263 15.20 18.83 -4.99
N GLU A 264 15.27 17.51 -5.18
CA GLU A 264 16.09 16.88 -6.22
C GLU A 264 15.29 16.77 -7.51
N MET A 265 15.89 17.10 -8.64
CA MET A 265 15.23 17.09 -9.94
C MET A 265 16.07 16.35 -10.98
N GLY A 266 15.38 15.49 -11.74
CA GLY A 266 15.92 14.84 -12.92
C GLY A 266 15.02 15.05 -14.13
N THR A 267 15.44 14.56 -15.29
CA THR A 267 14.68 14.70 -16.53
C THR A 267 14.56 13.38 -17.27
N PHE A 268 13.44 13.24 -17.97
CA PHE A 268 13.20 12.17 -18.93
C PHE A 268 12.80 12.79 -20.28
N THR A 269 13.30 12.25 -21.39
CA THR A 269 12.91 12.73 -22.72
C THR A 269 11.99 11.72 -23.40
N VAL A 270 10.74 12.10 -23.62
CA VAL A 270 9.81 11.34 -24.47
C VAL A 270 10.23 11.54 -25.92
N THR A 271 10.65 10.44 -26.59
CA THR A 271 11.21 10.50 -27.93
C THR A 271 10.18 10.38 -29.04
N LYS A 272 9.07 9.68 -28.77
CA LYS A 272 7.95 9.52 -29.71
C LYS A 272 6.69 9.03 -29.02
N ASP A 273 5.54 9.31 -29.64
CA ASP A 273 4.25 8.69 -29.35
C ASP A 273 3.95 7.62 -30.39
N ASN A 274 4.12 6.36 -30.03
CA ASN A 274 3.77 5.20 -30.86
C ASN A 274 2.35 4.68 -30.58
N GLY A 275 1.61 5.29 -29.65
CA GLY A 275 0.22 4.97 -29.34
C GLY A 275 -0.02 3.59 -28.75
N ILE A 276 1.03 2.75 -28.64
CA ILE A 276 0.97 1.38 -28.13
C ILE A 276 2.23 1.13 -27.32
N PHE A 277 2.09 0.65 -26.09
CA PHE A 277 3.17 0.13 -25.28
C PHE A 277 2.78 -1.22 -24.70
N LYS A 278 3.75 -2.03 -24.36
CA LYS A 278 3.49 -3.31 -23.69
C LYS A 278 2.82 -3.07 -22.35
N PRO A 279 1.89 -3.93 -21.92
CA PRO A 279 1.28 -3.79 -20.61
C PRO A 279 2.35 -3.82 -19.55
N TYR A 280 2.21 -2.93 -18.61
CA TYR A 280 3.10 -2.84 -17.49
C TYR A 280 2.30 -2.98 -16.21
N LEU A 281 2.31 -4.18 -15.66
CA LEU A 281 1.73 -4.48 -14.37
C LEU A 281 2.86 -4.70 -13.38
N ILE A 282 2.85 -3.91 -12.33
CA ILE A 282 3.78 -4.08 -11.22
C ILE A 282 3.00 -4.74 -10.11
N TYR A 283 3.34 -6.01 -9.84
CA TYR A 283 2.95 -6.63 -8.59
C TYR A 283 4.03 -6.40 -7.56
N PRO A 284 3.65 -6.08 -6.31
CA PRO A 284 4.62 -6.01 -5.24
C PRO A 284 5.30 -7.36 -5.09
N LYS A 285 6.59 -7.34 -4.77
CA LYS A 285 7.35 -8.55 -4.47
C LYS A 285 6.70 -9.27 -3.29
N LEU A 286 6.45 -10.57 -3.45
CA LEU A 286 6.01 -11.39 -2.31
C LEU A 286 7.06 -11.36 -1.22
N MET A 287 6.64 -10.92 -0.05
CA MET A 287 7.40 -11.05 1.18
C MET A 287 6.83 -12.21 2.00
N THR A 288 7.65 -12.86 2.80
CA THR A 288 7.14 -13.81 3.81
C THR A 288 6.40 -12.97 4.85
N PRO A 289 5.08 -13.14 5.01
CA PRO A 289 4.33 -12.35 5.96
C PRO A 289 4.82 -12.62 7.38
N THR A 290 5.02 -11.58 8.16
CA THR A 290 5.38 -11.69 9.59
C THR A 290 4.15 -11.77 10.48
N VAL A 291 3.05 -11.15 10.03
CA VAL A 291 1.70 -11.36 10.56
C VAL A 291 0.80 -11.56 9.35
N ASP A 292 0.59 -12.79 8.98
CA ASP A 292 -0.23 -13.14 7.82
C ASP A 292 -1.70 -13.07 8.19
N GLN A 293 -2.48 -12.21 7.54
CA GLN A 293 -3.93 -12.15 7.65
C GLN A 293 -4.56 -13.51 7.38
N ARG A 294 -3.98 -14.30 6.47
CA ARG A 294 -4.40 -15.66 6.18
C ARG A 294 -4.35 -16.54 7.43
N THR A 295 -3.25 -16.50 8.18
CA THR A 295 -3.08 -17.27 9.42
C THR A 295 -4.10 -16.85 10.47
N THR A 296 -4.36 -15.54 10.60
CA THR A 296 -5.36 -15.01 11.53
C THR A 296 -6.76 -15.52 11.20
N LEU A 297 -7.13 -15.52 9.91
CA LEU A 297 -8.46 -15.95 9.44
C LEU A 297 -8.63 -17.48 9.50
N THR A 298 -7.58 -18.25 9.29
CA THR A 298 -7.68 -19.72 9.23
C THR A 298 -8.18 -20.33 10.53
N SER A 299 -7.87 -19.73 11.67
CA SER A 299 -8.27 -20.23 12.99
C SER A 299 -9.50 -19.51 13.58
N ALA A 300 -9.92 -18.39 12.99
CA ALA A 300 -11.00 -17.57 13.55
C ALA A 300 -12.37 -18.26 13.44
N GLY A 301 -13.02 -18.52 14.57
CA GLY A 301 -14.35 -19.12 14.63
C GLY A 301 -14.44 -20.60 14.26
N LEU A 302 -13.32 -21.29 14.04
CA LEU A 302 -13.28 -22.73 13.82
C LEU A 302 -13.57 -23.48 15.12
N ASP A 303 -14.35 -24.56 15.06
CA ASP A 303 -14.57 -25.43 16.20
C ASP A 303 -13.22 -25.97 16.70
N PRO A 304 -12.85 -25.69 17.96
CA PRO A 304 -11.56 -26.15 18.51
C PRO A 304 -11.45 -27.69 18.61
N ALA A 305 -12.56 -28.38 18.55
CA ALA A 305 -12.60 -29.86 18.58
C ALA A 305 -12.38 -30.47 17.20
N THR A 306 -12.45 -29.72 16.12
CA THR A 306 -12.30 -30.27 14.77
C THR A 306 -10.85 -30.68 14.49
N LYS A 307 -10.71 -31.79 13.78
CA LYS A 307 -9.44 -32.25 13.19
C LYS A 307 -9.50 -32.21 11.65
N ALA A 308 -10.53 -31.58 11.10
CA ALA A 308 -10.71 -31.50 9.66
C ALA A 308 -9.60 -30.69 9.00
N VAL A 309 -9.09 -31.21 7.89
CA VAL A 309 -8.11 -30.52 7.06
C VAL A 309 -8.75 -30.14 5.74
N MET A 310 -8.76 -28.85 5.43
CA MET A 310 -9.35 -28.29 4.22
C MET A 310 -8.28 -27.67 3.33
N SER A 311 -8.38 -27.90 2.03
CA SER A 311 -7.56 -27.26 1.00
C SER A 311 -8.41 -26.72 -0.13
N LEU A 312 -7.92 -25.66 -0.77
CA LEU A 312 -8.51 -25.01 -1.95
C LEU A 312 -7.54 -25.08 -3.11
N THR A 313 -8.03 -25.44 -4.29
CA THR A 313 -7.21 -25.49 -5.51
C THR A 313 -7.96 -24.87 -6.69
N PRO A 314 -7.55 -23.70 -7.19
CA PRO A 314 -6.55 -22.78 -6.61
C PRO A 314 -7.06 -22.13 -5.31
N ASP A 315 -6.13 -21.58 -4.50
CA ASP A 315 -6.44 -20.86 -3.26
C ASP A 315 -6.56 -19.32 -3.47
N ARG A 316 -6.51 -18.90 -4.72
CA ARG A 316 -6.67 -17.51 -5.15
C ARG A 316 -7.21 -17.41 -6.56
N GLY A 317 -7.92 -16.33 -6.85
CA GLY A 317 -8.50 -16.10 -8.18
C GLY A 317 -9.27 -14.78 -8.22
N ILE A 318 -9.92 -14.49 -9.33
CA ILE A 318 -10.79 -13.33 -9.49
C ILE A 318 -12.24 -13.69 -9.14
N VAL A 319 -13.08 -12.68 -9.02
CA VAL A 319 -14.53 -12.82 -8.97
C VAL A 319 -15.02 -13.71 -10.13
N GLY A 320 -15.94 -14.64 -9.86
CA GLY A 320 -16.48 -15.59 -10.84
C GLY A 320 -15.58 -16.78 -11.16
N SER A 321 -14.33 -16.80 -10.67
CA SER A 321 -13.46 -17.97 -10.82
C SER A 321 -13.93 -19.16 -10.00
N LYS A 322 -13.44 -20.35 -10.33
CA LYS A 322 -13.79 -21.58 -9.62
C LYS A 322 -12.64 -22.08 -8.77
N THR A 323 -12.96 -22.63 -7.61
CA THR A 323 -12.00 -23.38 -6.77
C THR A 323 -12.58 -24.72 -6.37
N THR A 324 -11.71 -25.73 -6.24
CA THR A 324 -12.07 -27.04 -5.73
C THR A 324 -11.77 -27.10 -4.24
N ILE A 325 -12.81 -27.39 -3.47
CA ILE A 325 -12.74 -27.63 -2.03
C ILE A 325 -12.46 -29.12 -1.83
N LYS A 326 -11.39 -29.45 -1.11
CA LYS A 326 -11.11 -30.80 -0.63
C LYS A 326 -11.00 -30.76 0.89
N VAL A 327 -11.74 -31.60 1.57
CA VAL A 327 -11.72 -31.73 3.03
C VAL A 327 -11.64 -33.19 3.42
N SER A 328 -10.98 -33.48 4.52
CA SER A 328 -10.95 -34.75 5.19
C SER A 328 -11.07 -34.57 6.70
N GLY A 329 -11.64 -35.55 7.38
CA GLY A 329 -11.73 -35.58 8.84
C GLY A 329 -12.86 -34.72 9.43
N ILE A 330 -13.93 -34.44 8.67
CA ILE A 330 -15.14 -33.81 9.24
C ILE A 330 -15.78 -34.77 10.21
N PRO A 331 -16.03 -34.36 11.47
CA PRO A 331 -16.47 -35.30 12.51
C PRO A 331 -17.95 -35.69 12.38
N THR A 332 -18.78 -34.83 11.78
CA THR A 332 -20.23 -35.05 11.73
C THR A 332 -20.69 -35.51 10.35
N LYS A 333 -21.80 -36.22 10.30
CA LYS A 333 -22.48 -36.67 9.08
C LYS A 333 -23.73 -35.85 8.83
N GLY A 334 -24.17 -35.82 7.58
CA GLY A 334 -25.38 -35.14 7.16
C GLY A 334 -25.14 -33.94 6.28
N VAL A 335 -26.19 -33.15 6.08
CA VAL A 335 -26.15 -32.01 5.15
C VAL A 335 -25.48 -30.80 5.79
N HIS A 336 -24.34 -30.41 5.25
CA HIS A 336 -23.58 -29.22 5.64
C HIS A 336 -23.75 -28.10 4.63
N THR A 337 -23.68 -26.87 5.12
CA THR A 337 -23.70 -25.67 4.28
C THR A 337 -22.27 -25.24 3.98
N ILE A 338 -22.00 -24.93 2.72
CA ILE A 338 -20.75 -24.26 2.29
C ILE A 338 -21.03 -22.77 2.26
N VAL A 339 -20.23 -22.00 2.97
CA VAL A 339 -20.43 -20.56 3.17
C VAL A 339 -19.20 -19.78 2.77
N TRP A 340 -19.41 -18.70 2.03
CA TRP A 340 -18.43 -17.64 1.80
C TRP A 340 -18.57 -16.58 2.89
N SER A 341 -17.56 -16.47 3.72
CA SER A 341 -17.52 -15.48 4.81
C SER A 341 -17.10 -14.12 4.26
N THR A 342 -18.00 -13.14 4.32
CA THR A 342 -17.76 -11.79 3.83
C THR A 342 -18.49 -10.74 4.65
N VAL A 343 -18.28 -9.47 4.33
CA VAL A 343 -18.91 -8.33 4.99
C VAL A 343 -19.54 -7.40 3.95
N THR A 344 -20.54 -6.64 4.36
CA THR A 344 -21.10 -5.54 3.58
C THR A 344 -20.66 -4.22 4.21
N GLY A 345 -20.00 -3.37 3.43
CA GLY A 345 -19.49 -2.08 3.88
C GLY A 345 -20.54 -0.98 3.92
N ASN A 346 -20.49 -0.12 4.92
CA ASN A 346 -21.30 1.08 5.01
C ASN A 346 -20.55 2.20 5.73
N ARG A 347 -19.75 2.95 5.00
CA ARG A 347 -19.01 4.10 5.56
C ARG A 347 -19.87 5.35 5.70
N VAL A 348 -20.96 5.46 4.96
CA VAL A 348 -21.78 6.68 4.93
C VAL A 348 -22.49 6.90 6.28
N ASN A 349 -22.92 5.83 6.92
CA ASN A 349 -23.65 5.86 8.19
C ASN A 349 -22.84 5.28 9.36
N CYS A 350 -21.54 5.19 9.22
CA CYS A 350 -20.66 4.63 10.24
C CYS A 350 -20.36 5.66 11.32
N THR A 351 -20.99 5.52 12.47
CA THR A 351 -20.78 6.42 13.63
C THR A 351 -19.89 5.83 14.71
N THR A 352 -19.57 4.55 14.70
CA THR A 352 -18.98 3.83 15.84
C THR A 352 -17.86 2.85 15.48
N GLY A 353 -16.99 3.19 14.54
CA GLY A 353 -15.77 2.42 14.32
C GLY A 353 -15.89 1.13 13.51
N THR A 354 -17.02 0.45 13.50
CA THR A 354 -17.28 -0.69 12.61
C THR A 354 -18.19 -0.28 11.47
N CYS A 355 -17.58 -0.06 10.31
CA CYS A 355 -18.28 0.37 9.11
C CYS A 355 -18.73 -0.80 8.23
N TRP A 356 -18.91 -1.97 8.80
CA TRP A 356 -19.28 -3.18 8.07
C TRP A 356 -20.19 -4.09 8.91
N VAL A 357 -20.95 -4.91 8.21
CA VAL A 357 -21.79 -5.94 8.79
C VAL A 357 -21.40 -7.27 8.17
N TYR A 358 -21.22 -8.30 9.02
CA TYR A 358 -21.00 -9.66 8.55
C TYR A 358 -22.18 -10.15 7.73
N ASN A 359 -21.91 -10.60 6.52
CA ASN A 359 -22.92 -11.01 5.56
C ASN A 359 -22.49 -12.26 4.80
N PRO A 360 -22.62 -13.47 5.41
CA PRO A 360 -22.19 -14.71 4.79
C PRO A 360 -23.04 -15.05 3.55
N ILE A 361 -22.38 -15.51 2.49
CA ILE A 361 -23.03 -15.90 1.24
C ILE A 361 -23.03 -17.43 1.13
N PRO A 362 -24.19 -18.10 1.03
CA PRO A 362 -24.26 -19.55 0.79
C PRO A 362 -23.70 -19.91 -0.59
N LEU A 363 -22.75 -20.84 -0.64
CA LEU A 363 -22.21 -21.43 -1.88
C LEU A 363 -22.85 -22.75 -2.26
N GLY A 364 -23.79 -23.22 -1.45
CA GLY A 364 -24.51 -24.49 -1.62
C GLY A 364 -24.37 -25.42 -0.42
N THR A 365 -24.83 -26.65 -0.60
CA THR A 365 -24.79 -27.68 0.44
C THR A 365 -24.01 -28.91 -0.04
N VAL A 366 -23.56 -29.71 0.90
CA VAL A 366 -22.93 -31.03 0.68
C VAL A 366 -23.40 -31.99 1.73
N ASP A 367 -23.80 -33.19 1.31
CA ASP A 367 -24.13 -34.30 2.23
C ASP A 367 -22.85 -35.09 2.53
N ILE A 368 -22.46 -35.13 3.79
CA ILE A 368 -21.22 -35.75 4.26
C ILE A 368 -21.55 -37.09 4.92
N THR A 369 -21.05 -38.17 4.33
CA THR A 369 -21.31 -39.53 4.80
C THR A 369 -20.05 -40.20 5.37
N ASP A 370 -18.89 -39.83 4.87
CA ASP A 370 -17.59 -40.45 5.19
C ASP A 370 -16.55 -39.45 5.77
N GLY A 371 -16.98 -38.22 6.10
CA GLY A 371 -16.09 -37.21 6.64
C GLY A 371 -15.24 -36.50 5.58
N THR A 372 -15.54 -36.69 4.28
CA THR A 372 -14.79 -36.08 3.19
C THR A 372 -15.66 -35.16 2.32
N VAL A 373 -15.05 -34.16 1.70
CA VAL A 373 -15.69 -33.30 0.72
C VAL A 373 -14.78 -33.12 -0.48
N ASN A 374 -15.34 -33.20 -1.68
CA ASN A 374 -14.70 -32.82 -2.92
C ASN A 374 -15.73 -32.08 -3.79
N LYS A 375 -15.70 -30.74 -3.77
CA LYS A 375 -16.70 -29.91 -4.46
C LYS A 375 -16.09 -28.69 -5.08
N VAL A 376 -16.55 -28.36 -6.29
CA VAL A 376 -16.22 -27.13 -6.99
C VAL A 376 -17.24 -26.06 -6.62
N VAL A 377 -16.76 -24.87 -6.25
CA VAL A 377 -17.58 -23.68 -6.00
C VAL A 377 -17.12 -22.52 -6.86
N THR A 378 -18.03 -21.58 -7.10
CA THR A 378 -17.72 -20.33 -7.82
C THR A 378 -17.56 -19.20 -6.80
N ILE A 379 -16.50 -18.40 -6.96
CA ILE A 379 -16.22 -17.24 -6.12
C ILE A 379 -17.28 -16.17 -6.40
N PRO A 380 -18.00 -15.67 -5.37
CA PRO A 380 -19.04 -14.67 -5.53
C PRO A 380 -18.55 -13.35 -6.11
N ASP A 381 -19.41 -12.61 -6.83
CA ASP A 381 -19.18 -11.22 -7.21
C ASP A 381 -19.39 -10.32 -5.99
N HIS A 382 -18.31 -10.12 -5.24
CA HIS A 382 -18.31 -9.39 -3.99
C HIS A 382 -16.91 -8.77 -3.74
N LEU A 383 -16.67 -8.30 -2.50
CA LEU A 383 -15.38 -7.75 -2.05
C LEU A 383 -14.20 -8.67 -2.39
N GLY A 384 -13.07 -8.08 -2.65
CA GLY A 384 -11.78 -8.76 -2.83
C GLY A 384 -10.98 -8.94 -1.54
N GLY A 385 -9.72 -9.32 -1.69
CA GLY A 385 -8.81 -9.61 -0.59
C GLY A 385 -9.05 -10.99 0.04
N TYR A 386 -8.73 -11.15 1.31
CA TYR A 386 -8.85 -12.42 2.01
C TYR A 386 -10.28 -12.70 2.46
N HIS A 387 -10.80 -13.87 2.10
CA HIS A 387 -12.07 -14.41 2.53
C HIS A 387 -11.92 -15.84 3.00
N VAL A 388 -12.88 -16.31 3.77
CA VAL A 388 -12.89 -17.67 4.30
C VAL A 388 -14.04 -18.46 3.65
N ILE A 389 -13.75 -19.65 3.13
CA ILE A 389 -14.75 -20.64 2.78
C ILE A 389 -14.89 -21.58 3.96
N GLN A 390 -16.13 -21.72 4.46
CA GLN A 390 -16.47 -22.51 5.64
C GLN A 390 -17.39 -23.67 5.27
N ILE A 391 -17.22 -24.80 5.96
CA ILE A 391 -18.18 -25.91 5.98
C ILE A 391 -18.81 -25.93 7.36
N LYS A 392 -20.12 -25.76 7.40
CA LYS A 392 -20.88 -25.59 8.64
C LYS A 392 -21.97 -26.64 8.79
N LEU A 393 -22.13 -27.15 10.01
CA LEU A 393 -23.34 -27.84 10.45
C LEU A 393 -24.08 -26.93 11.44
N GLY A 394 -25.23 -26.37 11.00
CA GLY A 394 -25.88 -25.30 11.75
C GLY A 394 -24.94 -24.09 11.90
N GLU A 395 -24.68 -23.68 13.14
CA GLU A 395 -23.76 -22.57 13.43
C GLU A 395 -22.29 -23.00 13.65
N VAL A 396 -22.03 -24.30 13.72
CA VAL A 396 -20.70 -24.83 13.99
C VAL A 396 -19.88 -24.87 12.71
N VAL A 397 -18.70 -24.25 12.73
CA VAL A 397 -17.73 -24.27 11.63
C VAL A 397 -16.79 -25.47 11.85
N GLU A 398 -16.96 -26.52 11.06
CA GLU A 398 -16.20 -27.75 11.20
C GLU A 398 -14.93 -27.78 10.34
N ALA A 399 -14.92 -27.05 9.23
CA ALA A 399 -13.73 -26.87 8.41
C ALA A 399 -13.75 -25.51 7.75
N GLN A 400 -12.59 -24.91 7.59
CA GLN A 400 -12.45 -23.67 6.84
C GLN A 400 -11.09 -23.50 6.23
N GLN A 401 -11.03 -22.70 5.16
CA GLN A 401 -9.77 -22.33 4.49
C GLN A 401 -9.90 -20.97 3.83
N VAL A 402 -8.79 -20.26 3.80
CA VAL A 402 -8.70 -18.91 3.23
C VAL A 402 -8.53 -18.95 1.72
N PHE A 403 -9.31 -18.11 1.03
CA PHE A 403 -9.19 -17.82 -0.40
C PHE A 403 -8.85 -16.33 -0.58
N TYR A 404 -7.92 -16.01 -1.48
CA TYR A 404 -7.56 -14.63 -1.82
C TYR A 404 -8.22 -14.22 -3.15
N VAL A 405 -9.12 -13.24 -3.10
CA VAL A 405 -9.75 -12.67 -4.30
C VAL A 405 -8.88 -11.54 -4.84
N LYS A 406 -8.44 -11.70 -6.08
CA LYS A 406 -7.65 -10.70 -6.81
C LYS A 406 -8.54 -9.70 -7.51
N GLU A 407 -8.02 -8.52 -7.72
CA GLU A 407 -8.64 -7.50 -8.55
C GLU A 407 -8.73 -7.97 -10.01
N SER A 408 -9.79 -7.54 -10.68
CA SER A 408 -9.98 -7.72 -12.12
C SER A 408 -10.45 -6.43 -12.77
N ILE A 409 -9.97 -6.20 -13.99
CA ILE A 409 -10.33 -5.02 -14.80
C ILE A 409 -11.51 -5.42 -15.69
N GLU A 410 -12.54 -4.59 -15.69
CA GLU A 410 -13.65 -4.68 -16.61
C GLU A 410 -13.34 -3.89 -17.90
N PRO A 411 -13.97 -4.22 -19.05
CA PRO A 411 -13.86 -3.43 -20.26
C PRO A 411 -14.26 -1.97 -20.02
N LEU A 412 -13.58 -1.02 -20.70
CA LEU A 412 -13.96 0.38 -20.63
C LEU A 412 -15.36 0.60 -21.24
N LEU A 413 -16.10 1.50 -20.60
CA LEU A 413 -17.44 1.90 -21.05
C LEU A 413 -17.43 3.33 -21.56
N ASP A 414 -18.29 3.62 -22.54
CA ASP A 414 -18.60 4.99 -22.94
C ASP A 414 -19.54 5.67 -21.92
N LYS A 415 -19.87 6.94 -22.15
CA LYS A 415 -20.77 7.71 -21.28
C LYS A 415 -22.19 7.11 -21.13
N ASN A 416 -22.60 6.23 -22.03
CA ASN A 416 -23.90 5.57 -22.04
C ASN A 416 -23.83 4.15 -21.43
N GLY A 417 -22.67 3.73 -20.91
CA GLY A 417 -22.44 2.41 -20.36
C GLY A 417 -22.23 1.31 -21.40
N LYS A 418 -22.01 1.68 -22.67
CA LYS A 418 -21.68 0.72 -23.73
C LYS A 418 -20.21 0.36 -23.69
N VAL A 419 -19.92 -0.93 -23.79
CA VAL A 419 -18.54 -1.43 -23.88
C VAL A 419 -17.84 -0.86 -25.10
N LEU A 420 -16.70 -0.22 -24.87
CA LEU A 420 -15.87 0.35 -25.91
C LEU A 420 -15.13 -0.76 -26.64
N THR A 421 -15.12 -0.67 -27.96
CA THR A 421 -14.34 -1.57 -28.80
C THR A 421 -12.88 -1.11 -28.85
N LEU A 422 -11.97 -2.05 -28.63
CA LEU A 422 -10.54 -1.75 -28.74
C LEU A 422 -10.15 -1.45 -30.16
N GLY A 423 -9.38 -0.40 -30.36
CA GLY A 423 -8.80 -0.03 -31.66
C GLY A 423 -7.72 -0.99 -32.16
N VAL A 424 -7.34 -2.02 -31.40
CA VAL A 424 -6.35 -3.03 -31.78
C VAL A 424 -6.97 -4.42 -31.59
N ALA A 425 -7.14 -5.13 -32.70
CA ALA A 425 -7.60 -6.52 -32.69
C ALA A 425 -6.61 -7.40 -31.89
N LYS A 426 -7.13 -8.22 -30.99
CA LYS A 426 -6.45 -9.32 -30.29
C LYS A 426 -5.77 -9.05 -28.94
N ALA A 427 -6.08 -8.03 -28.19
CA ALA A 427 -5.79 -8.10 -26.76
C ALA A 427 -6.91 -8.89 -26.09
N ASP A 428 -6.59 -10.00 -25.48
CA ASP A 428 -7.52 -10.72 -24.62
C ASP A 428 -7.69 -9.91 -23.33
N LEU A 429 -8.72 -9.09 -23.30
CA LEU A 429 -9.15 -8.36 -22.13
C LEU A 429 -10.13 -9.21 -21.35
N SER A 430 -9.76 -10.40 -20.96
CA SER A 430 -10.61 -11.24 -20.10
C SER A 430 -10.90 -10.60 -18.73
N GLY A 431 -10.64 -9.30 -18.58
CA GLY A 431 -10.90 -8.52 -17.37
C GLY A 431 -9.99 -8.86 -16.20
N SER A 432 -9.06 -9.78 -16.39
CA SER A 432 -8.17 -10.26 -15.33
C SER A 432 -6.81 -9.55 -15.41
N VAL A 433 -6.37 -9.04 -14.27
CA VAL A 433 -5.01 -8.52 -14.12
C VAL A 433 -3.96 -9.59 -14.52
N ASP A 434 -4.25 -10.85 -14.28
CA ASP A 434 -3.40 -11.97 -14.71
C ASP A 434 -3.29 -12.12 -16.24
N ALA A 435 -4.30 -11.68 -16.99
CA ALA A 435 -4.24 -11.70 -18.45
C ALA A 435 -3.17 -10.76 -19.01
N PHE A 436 -2.94 -9.64 -18.33
CA PHE A 436 -1.89 -8.70 -18.72
C PHE A 436 -0.48 -9.23 -18.39
N GLN A 437 -0.35 -10.11 -17.42
CA GLN A 437 0.94 -10.72 -17.06
C GLN A 437 1.41 -11.79 -18.04
N ARG A 438 0.46 -12.50 -18.67
CA ARG A 438 0.76 -13.75 -19.38
C ARG A 438 1.33 -13.60 -20.79
N GLY A 439 1.39 -12.42 -21.38
CA GLY A 439 1.65 -12.44 -22.79
C GLY A 439 2.55 -11.38 -23.41
N GLY A 440 3.02 -10.40 -22.66
CA GLY A 440 3.76 -9.30 -23.30
C GLY A 440 2.93 -8.60 -24.39
N GLN A 441 1.62 -8.72 -24.35
CA GLN A 441 0.69 -8.07 -25.27
C GLN A 441 0.54 -6.61 -24.86
N GLY A 442 0.41 -5.72 -25.82
CA GLY A 442 0.27 -4.29 -25.57
C GLY A 442 -0.99 -3.95 -24.77
N ILE A 443 -0.93 -2.93 -23.90
CA ILE A 443 -2.13 -2.39 -23.28
C ILE A 443 -3.01 -1.86 -24.41
N PRO A 444 -4.26 -2.33 -24.53
CA PRO A 444 -5.15 -1.86 -25.56
C PRO A 444 -5.37 -0.37 -25.42
N THR A 445 -5.19 0.35 -26.49
CA THR A 445 -5.40 1.78 -26.55
C THR A 445 -6.80 2.05 -27.08
N TYR A 446 -7.66 2.66 -26.26
CA TYR A 446 -8.97 3.12 -26.67
C TYR A 446 -8.85 4.52 -27.28
N THR A 447 -9.62 4.77 -28.35
CA THR A 447 -9.58 6.05 -29.08
C THR A 447 -10.76 6.92 -28.69
N PHE A 448 -10.49 8.19 -28.38
CA PHE A 448 -11.47 9.21 -28.00
C PHE A 448 -11.20 10.52 -28.72
N LYS A 449 -12.22 11.35 -28.83
CA LYS A 449 -12.06 12.79 -29.06
C LYS A 449 -11.84 13.50 -27.73
N GLU A 450 -11.19 14.65 -27.76
CA GLU A 450 -10.99 15.43 -26.54
C GLU A 450 -12.31 15.83 -25.90
N GLY A 451 -12.43 15.69 -24.58
CA GLY A 451 -13.62 15.94 -23.80
C GLY A 451 -14.61 14.77 -23.73
N GLU A 452 -14.43 13.69 -24.49
CA GLU A 452 -15.29 12.52 -24.38
C GLU A 452 -15.13 11.84 -23.03
N GLU A 453 -16.24 11.35 -22.50
CA GLU A 453 -16.31 10.66 -21.21
C GLU A 453 -16.13 9.15 -21.39
N PHE A 454 -15.41 8.56 -20.47
CA PHE A 454 -15.24 7.11 -20.38
C PHE A 454 -15.24 6.65 -18.92
N THR A 455 -15.51 5.37 -18.74
CA THR A 455 -15.62 4.77 -17.41
C THR A 455 -14.63 3.62 -17.30
N LEU A 456 -13.77 3.70 -16.29
CA LEU A 456 -12.95 2.59 -15.82
C LEU A 456 -13.69 1.85 -14.73
N SER A 457 -13.64 0.53 -14.74
CA SER A 457 -14.20 -0.26 -13.66
C SER A 457 -13.35 -1.47 -13.32
N MET A 458 -13.40 -1.85 -12.05
CA MET A 458 -12.68 -2.99 -11.49
C MET A 458 -13.59 -3.75 -10.53
N LYS A 459 -13.38 -5.05 -10.43
CA LYS A 459 -13.99 -5.93 -9.43
C LYS A 459 -12.93 -6.52 -8.52
N GLY A 460 -13.37 -7.03 -7.37
CA GLY A 460 -12.46 -7.67 -6.42
C GLY A 460 -11.60 -6.69 -5.63
N VAL A 461 -12.01 -5.42 -5.55
CA VAL A 461 -11.38 -4.46 -4.63
C VAL A 461 -11.70 -4.87 -3.20
N GLY A 462 -10.69 -4.90 -2.35
CA GLY A 462 -10.78 -5.46 -1.02
C GLY A 462 -11.64 -4.68 -0.03
N TRP A 463 -11.72 -5.17 1.18
CA TRP A 463 -12.60 -4.63 2.23
C TRP A 463 -11.84 -4.04 3.41
N THR A 464 -10.54 -4.33 3.52
CA THR A 464 -9.70 -3.78 4.59
C THR A 464 -9.10 -2.45 4.18
N GLN A 465 -8.57 -1.71 5.14
CA GLN A 465 -7.86 -0.46 4.87
C GLN A 465 -6.62 -0.65 3.97
N MET A 466 -6.08 -1.87 3.92
CA MET A 466 -4.88 -2.18 3.14
C MET A 466 -5.16 -2.37 1.65
N ASP A 467 -6.39 -2.71 1.27
CA ASP A 467 -6.72 -3.13 -0.10
C ASP A 467 -8.03 -2.54 -0.67
N ASN A 468 -8.72 -1.66 0.08
CA ASN A 468 -10.03 -1.17 -0.35
C ASN A 468 -10.02 0.12 -1.17
N THR A 469 -8.87 0.77 -1.33
CA THR A 469 -8.78 2.09 -1.94
C THR A 469 -7.62 2.17 -2.93
N LEU A 470 -7.91 2.67 -4.12
CA LEU A 470 -6.94 2.87 -5.18
C LEU A 470 -6.84 4.35 -5.56
N ALA A 471 -5.63 4.87 -5.62
CA ALA A 471 -5.34 6.18 -6.16
C ALA A 471 -5.37 6.13 -7.68
N VAL A 472 -5.98 7.12 -8.32
CA VAL A 472 -6.04 7.27 -9.77
C VAL A 472 -5.13 8.42 -10.19
N ALA A 473 -4.23 8.16 -11.12
CA ALA A 473 -3.42 9.19 -11.76
C ALA A 473 -3.65 9.20 -13.27
N TYR A 474 -3.74 10.37 -13.85
CA TYR A 474 -3.84 10.63 -15.28
C TYR A 474 -2.58 11.36 -15.72
N ASP A 475 -1.83 10.79 -16.64
CA ASP A 475 -0.50 11.27 -17.05
C ASP A 475 0.42 11.58 -15.86
N ASN A 476 0.55 10.61 -14.97
CA ASN A 476 1.29 10.71 -13.71
C ASN A 476 0.81 11.83 -12.76
N SER A 477 -0.30 12.50 -13.06
CA SER A 477 -0.93 13.48 -12.17
C SER A 477 -2.00 12.79 -11.32
N TYR A 478 -1.85 12.77 -10.01
CA TYR A 478 -2.87 12.27 -9.10
C TYR A 478 -4.15 13.10 -9.22
N VAL A 479 -5.24 12.47 -9.63
CA VAL A 479 -6.53 13.15 -9.87
C VAL A 479 -7.59 12.81 -8.83
N GLY A 480 -7.38 11.76 -8.05
CA GLY A 480 -8.31 11.34 -7.02
C GLY A 480 -8.16 9.87 -6.67
N TYR A 481 -9.12 9.33 -5.95
CA TYR A 481 -9.11 7.95 -5.51
C TYR A 481 -10.51 7.33 -5.59
N GLY A 482 -10.55 6.02 -5.65
CA GLY A 482 -11.77 5.23 -5.55
C GLY A 482 -11.67 4.20 -4.44
N CYS A 483 -12.78 3.99 -3.73
CA CYS A 483 -12.90 2.99 -2.69
C CYS A 483 -14.01 1.99 -3.07
N GLY A 484 -13.66 0.70 -3.11
CA GLY A 484 -14.61 -0.38 -3.45
C GLY A 484 -15.43 -0.90 -2.27
N PHE A 485 -15.22 -0.39 -1.05
CA PHE A 485 -15.82 -0.96 0.16
C PHE A 485 -17.35 -0.89 0.18
N ASN A 486 -17.94 0.28 -0.08
CA ASN A 486 -19.39 0.47 -0.06
C ASN A 486 -20.11 -0.13 -1.28
N SER A 487 -19.38 -0.48 -2.33
CA SER A 487 -19.89 -1.04 -3.57
C SER A 487 -19.58 -2.54 -3.71
N ASN A 488 -19.34 -3.21 -2.58
CA ASN A 488 -19.05 -4.65 -2.53
C ASN A 488 -17.90 -5.08 -3.47
N GLY A 489 -16.82 -4.27 -3.52
CA GLY A 489 -15.64 -4.57 -4.32
C GLY A 489 -15.70 -4.10 -5.77
N TYR A 490 -16.78 -3.43 -6.18
CA TYR A 490 -16.90 -2.86 -7.51
C TYR A 490 -16.50 -1.39 -7.51
N LEU A 491 -15.39 -1.08 -8.14
CA LEU A 491 -14.88 0.28 -8.30
C LEU A 491 -15.23 0.81 -9.68
N VAL A 492 -15.85 1.98 -9.75
CA VAL A 492 -16.22 2.68 -10.99
C VAL A 492 -15.67 4.10 -10.93
N VAL A 493 -14.92 4.49 -11.94
CA VAL A 493 -14.30 5.82 -12.07
C VAL A 493 -14.69 6.43 -13.39
N HIS A 494 -15.35 7.58 -13.36
CA HIS A 494 -15.68 8.37 -14.54
C HIS A 494 -14.59 9.39 -14.82
N LEU A 495 -14.05 9.37 -16.03
CA LEU A 495 -13.00 10.27 -16.48
C LEU A 495 -13.38 10.92 -17.82
N LYS A 496 -12.66 11.98 -18.17
CA LYS A 496 -12.71 12.62 -19.51
C LYS A 496 -11.37 12.45 -20.20
N ALA A 497 -11.41 12.25 -21.49
CA ALA A 497 -10.23 12.24 -22.35
C ALA A 497 -9.74 13.68 -22.51
N LEU A 498 -8.71 14.06 -21.80
CA LEU A 498 -8.17 15.42 -21.74
C LEU A 498 -6.66 15.39 -21.93
N GLY A 499 -6.08 16.49 -22.41
CA GLY A 499 -4.62 16.65 -22.53
C GLY A 499 -4.12 16.83 -23.96
N GLY A 500 -5.03 16.95 -24.93
CA GLY A 500 -4.72 17.14 -26.34
C GLY A 500 -4.51 15.84 -27.12
N VAL A 501 -4.25 15.96 -28.40
CA VAL A 501 -4.04 14.81 -29.28
C VAL A 501 -2.77 14.05 -28.90
N GLY A 502 -2.89 12.75 -28.67
CA GLY A 502 -1.78 11.89 -28.27
C GLY A 502 -2.22 10.70 -27.42
N THR A 503 -1.25 9.95 -26.97
CA THR A 503 -1.46 8.82 -26.05
C THR A 503 -1.35 9.32 -24.61
N HIS A 504 -2.36 8.99 -23.80
CA HIS A 504 -2.44 9.30 -22.38
C HIS A 504 -2.49 8.03 -21.54
N ILE A 505 -1.88 8.07 -20.37
CA ILE A 505 -1.77 6.92 -19.47
C ILE A 505 -2.53 7.19 -18.20
N ILE A 506 -3.39 6.26 -17.83
CA ILE A 506 -4.09 6.26 -16.55
C ILE A 506 -3.52 5.13 -15.71
N SER A 507 -3.15 5.40 -14.47
CA SER A 507 -2.72 4.39 -13.52
C SER A 507 -3.62 4.34 -12.30
N MET A 508 -3.82 3.13 -11.76
CA MET A 508 -4.49 2.89 -10.48
C MET A 508 -3.50 2.19 -9.56
N ARG A 509 -3.33 2.71 -8.35
CA ARG A 509 -2.30 2.27 -7.41
C ARG A 509 -2.85 2.12 -6.01
N PRO A 510 -2.26 1.27 -5.16
CA PRO A 510 -2.63 1.22 -3.75
C PRO A 510 -2.55 2.60 -3.10
N LEU A 511 -3.57 2.94 -2.33
CA LEU A 511 -3.62 4.16 -1.54
C LEU A 511 -3.76 3.78 -0.08
N LEU A 512 -2.83 4.27 0.73
CA LEU A 512 -2.89 4.11 2.17
C LEU A 512 -3.56 5.34 2.79
N TYR A 513 -4.50 5.12 3.69
CA TYR A 513 -5.02 6.19 4.53
C TYR A 513 -4.96 5.79 6.01
N THR A 514 -4.77 6.77 6.88
CA THR A 514 -4.74 6.56 8.31
C THR A 514 -6.14 6.73 8.91
N GLN A 515 -6.49 5.90 9.88
CA GLN A 515 -7.71 6.05 10.65
C GLN A 515 -7.55 6.96 11.88
N GLN A 516 -6.38 7.52 12.11
CA GLN A 516 -6.21 8.49 13.19
C GLN A 516 -7.21 9.64 13.00
N PRO A 517 -8.03 9.98 14.00
CA PRO A 517 -9.11 10.97 13.83
C PRO A 517 -8.63 12.34 13.34
N SER A 518 -7.41 12.74 13.72
CA SER A 518 -6.81 14.02 13.31
C SER A 518 -6.43 14.08 11.83
N PHE A 519 -6.30 12.94 11.15
CA PHE A 519 -5.87 12.86 9.75
C PHE A 519 -6.88 12.16 8.84
N ALA A 520 -7.94 11.57 9.41
CA ALA A 520 -8.97 10.88 8.65
C ALA A 520 -9.60 11.82 7.60
N ASN A 521 -9.73 11.33 6.37
CA ASN A 521 -10.30 12.07 5.25
C ASN A 521 -9.62 13.40 4.92
N THR A 522 -8.37 13.59 5.35
CA THR A 522 -7.56 14.75 4.97
C THR A 522 -6.52 14.33 3.93
N PRO A 523 -5.94 15.29 3.18
CA PRO A 523 -4.84 14.99 2.26
C PRO A 523 -3.64 14.32 2.93
N TYR A 524 -3.40 14.58 4.20
CA TYR A 524 -2.33 13.94 4.98
C TYR A 524 -2.66 12.50 5.40
N GLY A 525 -3.94 12.17 5.46
CA GLY A 525 -4.43 10.83 5.76
C GLY A 525 -4.58 9.92 4.53
N MET A 526 -4.56 10.48 3.32
CA MET A 526 -4.77 9.77 2.05
C MET A 526 -3.55 9.94 1.17
N VAL A 527 -2.70 8.93 1.12
CA VAL A 527 -1.41 9.01 0.43
C VAL A 527 -1.30 7.93 -0.64
N PRO A 528 -1.25 8.29 -1.94
CA PRO A 528 -0.88 7.34 -2.98
C PRO A 528 0.54 6.85 -2.75
N ILE A 529 0.72 5.58 -2.47
CA ILE A 529 2.04 5.00 -2.21
C ILE A 529 2.63 4.49 -3.52
N LEU A 530 3.73 5.08 -3.95
CA LEU A 530 4.44 4.72 -5.16
C LEU A 530 5.43 3.56 -4.94
N THR A 531 5.96 3.42 -3.73
CA THR A 531 6.92 2.37 -3.34
C THR A 531 6.21 1.13 -2.77
N SER A 532 5.07 0.75 -3.35
CA SER A 532 4.26 -0.39 -2.88
C SER A 532 4.90 -1.76 -3.12
N GLU A 533 6.04 -1.81 -3.82
CA GLU A 533 6.74 -3.05 -4.13
C GLU A 533 7.64 -3.53 -2.98
N ASP A 534 8.10 -2.62 -2.12
CA ASP A 534 9.09 -2.91 -1.08
C ASP A 534 8.88 -2.18 0.25
N ASP A 535 7.97 -1.21 0.30
CA ASP A 535 7.69 -0.42 1.52
C ASP A 535 6.19 -0.08 1.68
N LEU A 536 5.35 -1.11 1.82
CA LEU A 536 3.92 -0.98 2.09
C LEU A 536 3.51 -1.97 3.19
N PRO A 537 2.77 -1.56 4.23
CA PRO A 537 2.40 -2.43 5.35
C PRO A 537 1.60 -3.67 4.91
N GLY A 538 0.81 -3.57 3.85
CA GLY A 538 0.07 -4.70 3.29
C GLY A 538 0.95 -5.89 2.88
N LEU A 539 2.20 -5.65 2.48
CA LEU A 539 3.13 -6.71 2.08
C LEU A 539 3.46 -7.66 3.24
N ALA A 540 3.63 -7.12 4.45
CA ALA A 540 3.88 -7.91 5.65
C ALA A 540 2.64 -8.69 6.13
N LEU A 541 1.48 -8.37 5.59
CA LEU A 541 0.19 -9.00 5.86
C LEU A 541 -0.26 -9.94 4.75
N GLY A 542 0.55 -10.12 3.70
CA GLY A 542 0.28 -11.00 2.57
C GLY A 542 -0.58 -10.39 1.46
N TYR A 543 -0.88 -9.09 1.50
CA TYR A 543 -1.62 -8.41 0.44
C TYR A 543 -0.72 -8.11 -0.76
N GLN A 544 -1.22 -8.39 -1.97
CA GLN A 544 -0.56 -8.10 -3.24
C GLN A 544 -1.48 -7.29 -4.15
N ILE A 545 -1.51 -5.98 -3.93
CA ILE A 545 -2.32 -5.08 -4.75
C ILE A 545 -1.46 -4.54 -5.87
N PRO A 546 -1.79 -4.82 -7.15
CA PRO A 546 -0.97 -4.37 -8.26
C PRO A 546 -1.15 -2.88 -8.55
N THR A 547 -0.16 -2.28 -9.19
CA THR A 547 -0.37 -1.06 -9.97
C THR A 547 -0.89 -1.44 -11.35
N VAL A 548 -2.03 -0.86 -11.72
CA VAL A 548 -2.71 -1.13 -12.99
C VAL A 548 -2.60 0.08 -13.91
N TYR A 549 -2.31 -0.16 -15.18
CA TYR A 549 -2.19 0.89 -16.19
C TYR A 549 -3.19 0.69 -17.32
N PHE A 550 -3.79 1.81 -17.73
CA PHE A 550 -4.60 1.92 -18.93
C PHE A 550 -4.00 2.94 -19.88
N ALA A 551 -4.21 2.76 -21.18
CA ALA A 551 -3.86 3.77 -22.17
C ALA A 551 -5.09 4.16 -23.00
N ILE A 552 -5.21 5.47 -23.25
CA ILE A 552 -6.18 6.03 -24.20
C ILE A 552 -5.43 6.84 -25.26
N LYS A 553 -6.01 6.98 -26.43
CA LYS A 553 -5.49 7.84 -27.50
C LYS A 553 -6.53 8.91 -27.84
N ILE A 554 -6.17 10.16 -27.70
CA ILE A 554 -6.99 11.29 -28.13
C ILE A 554 -6.67 11.59 -29.60
N VAL A 555 -7.70 11.65 -30.43
CA VAL A 555 -7.61 12.01 -31.85
C VAL A 555 -8.35 13.30 -32.12
N LYS A 556 -8.09 13.91 -33.27
CA LYS A 556 -8.75 15.18 -33.71
C LYS A 556 -10.26 15.00 -33.88
#